data_3647cc9205fc294315220b7b0203c5c2
#
_entry.id   3647cc9205fc294315220b7b0203c5c2
#
_cell.length_a   1.000
_cell.length_b   1.000
_cell.length_c   1.000
_cell.angle_alpha   90.00
_cell.angle_beta   90.00
_cell.angle_gamma   90.00
#
_symmetry.space_group_name_H-M   'P 1'
#
loop_
_entity.id
_entity.type
_entity.pdbx_description
1 polymer ?
#
loop_
_entity_poly.entity_id
_entity_poly.type
_entity_poly.pdbx_seq_one_letter_code
_entity_poly.pdbx_strand_id
1 'polypeptide(L)'
;MKKKLLWLGSFVVLLMVGFYFFLFAGTDYYKSKLPVLNYVRDFSFTGQNGNTVTQHDVEGKVYVVEYFFTTCKGICPKMNANMETVYKLYENNPGFAIVSHTSMPEVDSVPLMKAYEEKMIGKNPAFAAKWYFVTGSKDSLYRAARVSYLLDNDKNNSINIQDHFIHTQFFALVDKEMRVRGVYDGLKPDELEKLKDDIAKLLKEPIEKGSPNQSLFNNNPS
;
A
#
# COMPACT_ATOMS: atom_id res chain seq x y z
N MET A 1 -14.77 -63.36 -0.81
CA MET A 1 -14.98 -62.21 0.12
C MET A 1 -13.87 -61.16 0.04
N LYS A 2 -12.60 -61.47 0.08
CA LYS A 2 -11.46 -60.50 0.07
C LYS A 2 -11.43 -59.57 -1.15
N LYS A 3 -11.72 -60.05 -2.37
CA LYS A 3 -11.74 -59.24 -3.58
C LYS A 3 -12.86 -58.20 -3.59
N LYS A 4 -14.04 -58.48 -3.03
CA LYS A 4 -15.15 -57.50 -2.94
C LYS A 4 -14.83 -56.39 -1.91
N LEU A 5 -14.13 -56.74 -0.83
CA LEU A 5 -13.70 -55.79 0.19
C LEU A 5 -12.62 -54.85 -0.33
N LEU A 6 -11.68 -55.32 -1.17
CA LEU A 6 -10.67 -54.50 -1.84
C LEU A 6 -11.30 -53.53 -2.84
N TRP A 7 -12.30 -53.99 -3.62
CA TRP A 7 -13.03 -53.14 -4.57
C TRP A 7 -13.81 -52.02 -3.86
N LEU A 8 -14.47 -52.36 -2.73
CA LEU A 8 -15.21 -51.37 -1.93
C LEU A 8 -14.25 -50.34 -1.31
N GLY A 9 -13.11 -50.77 -0.79
CA GLY A 9 -12.08 -49.90 -0.25
C GLY A 9 -11.49 -48.94 -1.30
N SER A 10 -11.19 -49.47 -2.50
CA SER A 10 -10.69 -48.63 -3.60
C SER A 10 -11.73 -47.59 -4.05
N PHE A 11 -13.02 -47.95 -4.08
CA PHE A 11 -14.09 -47.03 -4.41
C PHE A 11 -14.25 -45.90 -3.40
N VAL A 12 -14.18 -46.22 -2.09
CA VAL A 12 -14.24 -45.23 -1.01
C VAL A 12 -13.05 -44.24 -1.08
N VAL A 13 -11.83 -44.77 -1.35
CA VAL A 13 -10.64 -43.92 -1.52
C VAL A 13 -10.78 -42.99 -2.72
N LEU A 14 -11.29 -43.49 -3.85
CA LEU A 14 -11.57 -42.68 -5.04
C LEU A 14 -12.60 -41.57 -4.76
N LEU A 15 -13.67 -41.89 -4.01
CA LEU A 15 -14.66 -40.90 -3.60
C LEU A 15 -14.05 -39.85 -2.66
N MET A 16 -13.21 -40.25 -1.70
CA MET A 16 -12.52 -39.30 -0.81
C MET A 16 -11.57 -38.37 -1.59
N VAL A 17 -10.80 -38.92 -2.52
CA VAL A 17 -9.90 -38.15 -3.39
C VAL A 17 -10.71 -37.19 -4.28
N GLY A 18 -11.77 -37.69 -4.89
CA GLY A 18 -12.66 -36.86 -5.72
C GLY A 18 -13.33 -35.74 -4.92
N PHE A 19 -13.81 -36.06 -3.72
CA PHE A 19 -14.40 -35.07 -2.79
C PHE A 19 -13.37 -34.05 -2.31
N TYR A 20 -12.15 -34.47 -2.00
CA TYR A 20 -11.04 -33.59 -1.68
C TYR A 20 -10.74 -32.64 -2.83
N PHE A 21 -10.61 -33.15 -4.06
CA PHE A 21 -10.42 -32.29 -5.25
C PHE A 21 -11.63 -31.37 -5.50
N PHE A 22 -12.86 -31.83 -5.32
CA PHE A 22 -14.06 -31.03 -5.49
C PHE A 22 -14.15 -29.88 -4.47
N LEU A 23 -13.76 -30.13 -3.21
CA LEU A 23 -13.79 -29.09 -2.17
C LEU A 23 -12.60 -28.13 -2.26
N PHE A 24 -11.43 -28.60 -2.70
CA PHE A 24 -10.19 -27.83 -2.59
C PHE A 24 -9.56 -27.44 -3.93
N ALA A 25 -9.87 -28.12 -5.04
CA ALA A 25 -9.41 -27.75 -6.36
C ALA A 25 -10.23 -26.54 -6.86
N GLY A 26 -9.64 -25.38 -6.76
CA GLY A 26 -10.24 -24.12 -7.20
C GLY A 26 -10.72 -23.19 -6.08
N THR A 27 -10.63 -23.60 -4.83
CA THR A 27 -10.82 -22.67 -3.72
C THR A 27 -9.49 -22.05 -3.33
N ASP A 28 -9.43 -20.71 -3.30
CA ASP A 28 -8.30 -19.94 -2.74
C ASP A 28 -8.16 -20.11 -1.21
N TYR A 29 -8.69 -21.22 -0.67
CA TYR A 29 -8.74 -21.50 0.77
C TYR A 29 -7.32 -21.55 1.41
N TYR A 30 -6.30 -21.93 0.64
CA TYR A 30 -4.91 -21.95 1.08
C TYR A 30 -4.12 -20.66 0.81
N LYS A 31 -4.70 -19.70 0.07
CA LYS A 31 -4.08 -18.39 -0.06
C LYS A 31 -4.47 -17.56 1.14
N SER A 32 -3.61 -17.52 2.15
CA SER A 32 -3.83 -16.62 3.29
C SER A 32 -3.97 -15.19 2.75
N LYS A 33 -5.17 -14.61 2.89
CA LYS A 33 -5.37 -13.19 2.62
C LYS A 33 -4.42 -12.40 3.52
N LEU A 34 -3.82 -11.36 2.97
CA LEU A 34 -3.03 -10.45 3.80
C LEU A 34 -3.90 -9.88 4.93
N PRO A 35 -3.36 -9.74 6.15
CA PRO A 35 -4.12 -9.17 7.26
C PRO A 35 -4.52 -7.73 6.97
N VAL A 36 -5.59 -7.27 7.58
CA VAL A 36 -5.94 -5.83 7.64
C VAL A 36 -5.30 -5.30 8.92
N LEU A 37 -4.36 -4.38 8.77
CA LEU A 37 -3.64 -3.78 9.90
C LEU A 37 -4.33 -2.49 10.36
N ASN A 38 -4.87 -1.70 9.42
CA ASN A 38 -5.52 -0.43 9.70
C ASN A 38 -6.39 0.01 8.52
N TYR A 39 -7.15 1.09 8.71
CA TYR A 39 -7.94 1.76 7.67
C TYR A 39 -7.41 3.16 7.43
N VAL A 40 -7.26 3.54 6.16
CA VAL A 40 -6.84 4.89 5.77
C VAL A 40 -8.03 5.83 5.90
N ARG A 41 -7.83 6.95 6.59
CA ARG A 41 -8.81 8.03 6.72
C ARG A 41 -8.78 8.94 5.52
N ASP A 42 -9.86 9.69 5.33
CA ASP A 42 -9.95 10.72 4.31
C ASP A 42 -8.79 11.72 4.45
N PHE A 43 -8.24 12.12 3.33
CA PHE A 43 -7.15 13.08 3.26
C PHE A 43 -7.31 14.03 2.07
N SER A 44 -6.68 15.19 2.19
CA SER A 44 -6.57 16.16 1.12
C SER A 44 -5.21 16.84 1.21
N PHE A 45 -4.40 16.65 0.18
CA PHE A 45 -3.03 17.16 0.09
C PHE A 45 -2.83 17.92 -1.22
N THR A 46 -1.77 18.72 -1.31
CA THR A 46 -1.36 19.37 -2.55
C THR A 46 -0.36 18.50 -3.28
N GLY A 47 -0.66 18.12 -4.50
CA GLY A 47 0.21 17.33 -5.37
C GLY A 47 1.33 18.15 -6.03
N GLN A 48 2.29 17.45 -6.62
CA GLN A 48 3.44 18.04 -7.32
C GLN A 48 3.09 18.95 -8.52
N ASN A 49 1.86 18.89 -9.00
CA ASN A 49 1.37 19.78 -10.06
C ASN A 49 0.51 20.94 -9.52
N GLY A 50 0.46 21.13 -8.20
CA GLY A 50 -0.37 22.14 -7.54
C GLY A 50 -1.87 21.80 -7.45
N ASN A 51 -2.27 20.63 -7.93
CA ASN A 51 -3.64 20.11 -7.81
C ASN A 51 -3.88 19.49 -6.45
N THR A 52 -5.14 19.40 -6.04
CA THR A 52 -5.53 18.65 -4.86
C THR A 52 -5.49 17.16 -5.16
N VAL A 53 -4.89 16.37 -4.26
CA VAL A 53 -4.88 14.91 -4.26
C VAL A 53 -5.61 14.42 -3.01
N THR A 54 -6.61 13.59 -3.21
CA THR A 54 -7.50 13.08 -2.16
C THR A 54 -7.52 11.55 -2.16
N GLN A 55 -8.21 10.94 -1.20
CA GLN A 55 -8.46 9.50 -1.19
C GLN A 55 -9.14 9.01 -2.48
N HIS A 56 -9.95 9.82 -3.15
CA HIS A 56 -10.64 9.44 -4.39
C HIS A 56 -9.68 9.22 -5.57
N ASP A 57 -8.48 9.81 -5.55
CA ASP A 57 -7.47 9.60 -6.58
C ASP A 57 -6.82 8.20 -6.51
N VAL A 58 -6.90 7.56 -5.33
CA VAL A 58 -6.29 6.25 -5.05
C VAL A 58 -7.31 5.17 -4.67
N GLU A 59 -8.56 5.54 -4.42
CA GLU A 59 -9.66 4.59 -4.17
C GLU A 59 -9.83 3.64 -5.35
N GLY A 60 -10.04 2.34 -5.06
CA GLY A 60 -10.10 1.30 -6.07
C GLY A 60 -8.75 0.86 -6.63
N LYS A 61 -7.65 1.46 -6.17
CA LYS A 61 -6.29 1.06 -6.55
C LYS A 61 -5.55 0.40 -5.38
N VAL A 62 -4.60 -0.45 -5.70
CA VAL A 62 -3.56 -0.86 -4.77
C VAL A 62 -2.48 0.20 -4.79
N TYR A 63 -2.08 0.72 -3.64
CA TYR A 63 -1.05 1.75 -3.62
C TYR A 63 -0.05 1.59 -2.48
N VAL A 64 1.15 2.12 -2.70
CA VAL A 64 2.23 2.14 -1.71
C VAL A 64 2.45 3.56 -1.22
N VAL A 65 2.66 3.69 0.08
CA VAL A 65 2.91 4.98 0.74
C VAL A 65 4.30 4.99 1.33
N GLU A 66 5.00 6.10 1.15
CA GLU A 66 6.28 6.40 1.80
C GLU A 66 6.34 7.85 2.28
N TYR A 67 7.33 8.14 3.12
CA TYR A 67 7.71 9.49 3.51
C TYR A 67 9.12 9.80 3.04
N PHE A 68 9.28 10.99 2.44
CA PHE A 68 10.55 11.45 1.87
C PHE A 68 10.75 12.96 2.13
N PHE A 69 11.87 13.50 1.74
CA PHE A 69 12.06 14.94 1.51
C PHE A 69 13.13 15.17 0.43
N THR A 70 12.95 16.24 -0.35
CA THR A 70 13.72 16.45 -1.59
C THR A 70 15.21 16.65 -1.36
N THR A 71 15.59 17.21 -0.20
CA THR A 71 16.98 17.55 0.15
C THR A 71 17.70 16.48 0.97
N CYS A 72 17.07 15.32 1.17
CA CYS A 72 17.65 14.20 1.92
C CYS A 72 18.93 13.68 1.28
N LYS A 73 20.01 13.66 2.08
CA LYS A 73 21.30 13.07 1.68
C LYS A 73 21.59 11.72 2.35
N GLY A 74 20.66 11.25 3.19
CA GLY A 74 20.78 10.02 3.96
C GLY A 74 20.15 8.82 3.26
N ILE A 75 19.08 8.27 3.85
CA ILE A 75 18.44 7.02 3.40
C ILE A 75 17.51 7.20 2.20
N CYS A 76 16.91 8.40 2.00
CA CYS A 76 15.91 8.62 0.96
C CYS A 76 16.40 8.28 -0.46
N PRO A 77 17.64 8.60 -0.89
CA PRO A 77 18.09 8.23 -2.22
C PRO A 77 18.01 6.72 -2.48
N LYS A 78 18.37 5.90 -1.48
CA LYS A 78 18.29 4.44 -1.59
C LYS A 78 16.85 3.94 -1.53
N MET A 79 16.05 4.48 -0.61
CA MET A 79 14.62 4.15 -0.52
C MET A 79 13.90 4.44 -1.83
N ASN A 80 14.10 5.64 -2.39
CA ASN A 80 13.44 6.05 -3.61
C ASN A 80 13.93 5.25 -4.83
N ALA A 81 15.21 4.90 -4.91
CA ALA A 81 15.70 3.98 -5.93
C ALA A 81 15.02 2.60 -5.82
N ASN A 82 14.81 2.11 -4.61
CA ASN A 82 14.06 0.87 -4.36
C ASN A 82 12.58 1.02 -4.74
N MET A 83 11.93 2.14 -4.37
CA MET A 83 10.56 2.43 -4.77
C MET A 83 10.40 2.54 -6.29
N GLU A 84 11.40 3.13 -6.98
CA GLU A 84 11.45 3.17 -8.44
C GLU A 84 11.42 1.76 -9.05
N THR A 85 12.10 0.78 -8.45
CA THR A 85 12.04 -0.61 -8.93
C THR A 85 10.65 -1.21 -8.79
N VAL A 86 9.92 -0.87 -7.70
CA VAL A 86 8.53 -1.27 -7.51
C VAL A 86 7.64 -0.58 -8.53
N TYR A 87 7.82 0.74 -8.74
CA TYR A 87 7.05 1.50 -9.72
C TYR A 87 7.19 0.94 -11.13
N LYS A 88 8.40 0.71 -11.61
CA LYS A 88 8.67 0.16 -12.95
C LYS A 88 8.01 -1.18 -13.22
N LEU A 89 7.84 -2.01 -12.19
CA LEU A 89 7.15 -3.30 -12.33
C LEU A 89 5.66 -3.13 -12.64
N TYR A 90 5.05 -2.03 -12.18
CA TYR A 90 3.60 -1.78 -12.28
C TYR A 90 3.25 -0.49 -13.04
N GLU A 91 4.19 0.22 -13.66
CA GLU A 91 3.98 1.52 -14.31
C GLU A 91 2.87 1.54 -15.37
N ASN A 92 2.61 0.39 -16.00
CA ASN A 92 1.55 0.24 -17.00
C ASN A 92 0.22 -0.28 -16.42
N ASN A 93 0.11 -0.43 -15.10
CA ASN A 93 -1.09 -0.92 -14.45
C ASN A 93 -1.93 0.25 -13.88
N PRO A 94 -3.11 0.56 -14.45
CA PRO A 94 -3.96 1.65 -13.97
C PRO A 94 -4.54 1.41 -12.56
N GLY A 95 -4.54 0.17 -12.09
CA GLY A 95 -4.95 -0.23 -10.73
C GLY A 95 -3.87 -0.08 -9.67
N PHE A 96 -2.69 0.49 -10.03
CA PHE A 96 -1.59 0.73 -9.10
C PHE A 96 -1.26 2.22 -8.98
N ALA A 97 -0.82 2.63 -7.80
CA ALA A 97 -0.31 3.98 -7.56
C ALA A 97 0.77 3.99 -6.46
N ILE A 98 1.50 5.10 -6.37
CA ILE A 98 2.37 5.42 -5.24
C ILE A 98 2.00 6.80 -4.72
N VAL A 99 2.05 7.00 -3.40
CA VAL A 99 1.85 8.30 -2.76
C VAL A 99 3.03 8.57 -1.83
N SER A 100 3.93 9.45 -2.27
CA SER A 100 5.08 9.89 -1.48
C SER A 100 4.74 11.19 -0.76
N HIS A 101 4.70 11.15 0.57
CA HIS A 101 4.40 12.30 1.43
C HIS A 101 5.70 12.98 1.83
N THR A 102 5.76 14.32 1.72
CA THR A 102 6.92 15.00 2.28
C THR A 102 6.87 15.00 3.82
N SER A 103 8.02 14.78 4.44
CA SER A 103 8.22 14.99 5.88
C SER A 103 8.69 16.42 6.22
N MET A 104 8.99 17.25 5.20
CA MET A 104 9.43 18.63 5.38
C MET A 104 8.61 19.60 4.49
N PRO A 105 7.30 19.79 4.77
CA PRO A 105 6.44 20.62 3.93
C PRO A 105 6.88 22.09 3.87
N GLU A 106 7.60 22.57 4.86
CA GLU A 106 8.18 23.92 4.91
C GLU A 106 9.34 24.11 3.91
N VAL A 107 9.97 23.03 3.46
CA VAL A 107 11.08 23.05 2.49
C VAL A 107 10.60 22.60 1.11
N ASP A 108 9.81 21.54 1.06
CA ASP A 108 9.40 20.86 -0.17
C ASP A 108 8.22 21.58 -0.83
N SER A 109 8.52 22.65 -1.56
CA SER A 109 7.53 23.37 -2.35
C SER A 109 7.06 22.55 -3.57
N VAL A 110 5.90 22.92 -4.14
CA VAL A 110 5.34 22.29 -5.35
C VAL A 110 6.37 22.21 -6.49
N PRO A 111 7.12 23.29 -6.83
CA PRO A 111 8.13 23.21 -7.87
C PRO A 111 9.28 22.23 -7.56
N LEU A 112 9.70 22.13 -6.29
CA LEU A 112 10.75 21.19 -5.88
C LEU A 112 10.26 19.74 -5.97
N MET A 113 9.04 19.46 -5.55
CA MET A 113 8.42 18.13 -5.70
C MET A 113 8.25 17.76 -7.18
N LYS A 114 7.89 18.72 -8.03
CA LYS A 114 7.80 18.49 -9.49
C LYS A 114 9.16 18.14 -10.09
N ALA A 115 10.19 18.88 -9.74
CA ALA A 115 11.56 18.56 -10.17
C ALA A 115 12.02 17.21 -9.65
N TYR A 116 11.58 16.81 -8.46
CA TYR A 116 11.89 15.52 -7.87
C TYR A 116 11.17 14.37 -8.61
N GLU A 117 9.86 14.53 -8.93
CA GLU A 117 9.13 13.60 -9.79
C GLU A 117 9.85 13.41 -11.13
N GLU A 118 10.22 14.50 -11.81
CA GLU A 118 10.92 14.44 -13.10
C GLU A 118 12.26 13.69 -13.02
N LYS A 119 12.95 13.80 -11.90
CA LYS A 119 14.19 13.05 -11.63
C LYS A 119 13.92 11.56 -11.46
N MET A 120 12.81 11.19 -10.80
CA MET A 120 12.47 9.81 -10.48
C MET A 120 11.90 9.04 -11.67
N ILE A 121 10.95 9.65 -12.39
CA ILE A 121 10.19 8.94 -13.43
C ILE A 121 10.22 9.64 -14.81
N GLY A 122 11.04 10.67 -14.96
CA GLY A 122 11.21 11.40 -16.21
C GLY A 122 10.15 12.50 -16.42
N LYS A 123 10.36 13.30 -17.47
CA LYS A 123 9.42 14.37 -17.83
C LYS A 123 8.19 13.81 -18.53
N ASN A 124 7.00 14.17 -18.05
CA ASN A 124 5.71 13.80 -18.64
C ASN A 124 5.54 12.29 -18.90
N PRO A 125 5.63 11.46 -17.87
CA PRO A 125 5.50 10.01 -18.01
C PRO A 125 4.08 9.67 -18.52
N ALA A 126 4.01 8.97 -19.66
CA ALA A 126 2.75 8.46 -20.22
C ALA A 126 2.31 7.14 -19.58
N PHE A 127 2.67 6.92 -18.33
CA PHE A 127 2.37 5.67 -17.62
C PHE A 127 0.94 5.64 -17.08
N ALA A 128 0.34 4.46 -17.05
CA ALA A 128 -0.99 4.25 -16.52
C ALA A 128 -1.04 4.34 -14.98
N ALA A 129 -0.02 3.81 -14.30
CA ALA A 129 0.16 3.99 -12.86
C ALA A 129 0.58 5.43 -12.54
N LYS A 130 0.06 5.96 -11.44
CA LYS A 130 0.39 7.31 -10.98
C LYS A 130 1.33 7.28 -9.79
N TRP A 131 2.30 8.18 -9.80
CA TRP A 131 3.14 8.45 -8.62
C TRP A 131 2.87 9.88 -8.17
N TYR A 132 2.21 10.03 -7.03
CA TYR A 132 1.87 11.31 -6.43
C TYR A 132 2.94 11.69 -5.41
N PHE A 133 3.49 12.89 -5.54
CA PHE A 133 4.32 13.52 -4.54
C PHE A 133 3.51 14.61 -3.88
N VAL A 134 3.23 14.49 -2.59
CA VAL A 134 2.25 15.35 -1.92
C VAL A 134 2.86 16.10 -0.75
N THR A 135 2.35 17.34 -0.57
CA THR A 135 2.64 18.24 0.54
C THR A 135 1.34 18.76 1.17
N GLY A 136 1.43 19.34 2.34
CA GLY A 136 0.29 19.90 3.07
C GLY A 136 0.71 20.48 4.39
N SER A 137 -0.23 20.68 5.31
CA SER A 137 0.15 21.04 6.68
C SER A 137 0.94 19.92 7.33
N LYS A 138 1.95 20.27 8.11
CA LYS A 138 2.76 19.30 8.86
C LYS A 138 1.89 18.39 9.73
N ASP A 139 0.89 18.97 10.40
CA ASP A 139 -0.07 18.24 11.24
C ASP A 139 -0.83 17.17 10.43
N SER A 140 -1.36 17.53 9.26
CA SER A 140 -2.13 16.59 8.43
C SER A 140 -1.26 15.45 7.89
N LEU A 141 -0.03 15.77 7.43
CA LEU A 141 0.92 14.77 6.94
C LEU A 141 1.34 13.79 8.03
N TYR A 142 1.66 14.30 9.23
CA TYR A 142 2.10 13.48 10.35
C TYR A 142 0.96 12.68 10.98
N ARG A 143 -0.26 13.24 10.99
CA ARG A 143 -1.45 12.49 11.39
C ARG A 143 -1.71 11.32 10.45
N ALA A 144 -1.57 11.52 9.13
CA ALA A 144 -1.71 10.45 8.16
C ALA A 144 -0.68 9.33 8.39
N ALA A 145 0.58 9.68 8.68
CA ALA A 145 1.63 8.70 9.00
C ALA A 145 1.27 7.82 10.19
N ARG A 146 0.79 8.43 11.29
CA ARG A 146 0.49 7.74 12.55
C ARG A 146 -0.81 6.98 12.50
N VAL A 147 -1.87 7.68 12.11
CA VAL A 147 -3.25 7.18 12.29
C VAL A 147 -3.72 6.36 11.11
N SER A 148 -3.27 6.68 9.88
CA SER A 148 -3.68 5.96 8.67
C SER A 148 -2.68 4.88 8.29
N TYR A 149 -1.41 5.24 8.13
CA TYR A 149 -0.43 4.37 7.47
C TYR A 149 0.46 3.54 8.40
N LEU A 150 0.43 3.79 9.72
CA LEU A 150 1.27 3.11 10.72
C LEU A 150 2.78 3.28 10.46
N LEU A 151 3.18 4.39 9.84
CA LEU A 151 4.56 4.70 9.49
C LEU A 151 5.29 5.58 10.51
N ASP A 152 4.58 6.01 11.54
CA ASP A 152 5.14 6.75 12.68
C ASP A 152 4.57 6.19 14.00
N ASN A 153 5.25 6.47 15.09
CA ASN A 153 5.03 5.82 16.37
C ASN A 153 4.39 6.81 17.36
N ASP A 154 3.41 6.35 18.13
CA ASP A 154 2.67 7.15 19.12
C ASP A 154 3.53 7.74 20.25
N LYS A 155 4.74 7.21 20.51
CA LYS A 155 5.66 7.76 21.49
C LYS A 155 6.08 9.19 21.16
N ASN A 156 5.91 9.60 19.91
CA ASN A 156 6.23 10.95 19.44
C ASN A 156 5.08 11.95 19.66
N ASN A 157 3.91 11.52 20.15
CA ASN A 157 2.77 12.40 20.41
C ASN A 157 3.01 13.44 21.54
N SER A 158 4.02 13.22 22.39
CA SER A 158 4.42 14.15 23.47
C SER A 158 5.36 15.26 23.02
N ILE A 159 5.88 15.21 21.81
CA ILE A 159 6.80 16.20 21.23
C ILE A 159 5.98 17.23 20.46
N ASN A 160 6.32 18.52 20.60
CA ASN A 160 5.71 19.57 19.77
C ASN A 160 5.90 19.19 18.29
N ILE A 161 4.81 19.21 17.52
CA ILE A 161 4.82 18.79 16.12
C ILE A 161 5.81 19.60 15.26
N GLN A 162 6.13 20.83 15.66
CA GLN A 162 7.12 21.67 14.96
C GLN A 162 8.55 21.12 15.10
N ASP A 163 8.84 20.48 16.24
CA ASP A 163 10.16 19.92 16.55
C ASP A 163 10.26 18.44 16.16
N HIS A 164 9.14 17.86 15.73
CA HIS A 164 9.05 16.46 15.34
C HIS A 164 9.44 16.27 13.88
N PHE A 165 10.23 15.24 13.60
CA PHE A 165 10.62 14.86 12.26
C PHE A 165 10.39 13.35 12.02
N ILE A 166 9.62 13.01 11.00
CA ILE A 166 9.41 11.61 10.61
C ILE A 166 10.63 11.12 9.85
N HIS A 167 11.40 10.27 10.50
CA HIS A 167 12.42 9.45 9.86
C HIS A 167 11.91 8.01 9.78
N THR A 168 11.33 7.66 8.67
CA THR A 168 10.88 6.29 8.43
C THR A 168 11.49 5.74 7.15
N GLN A 169 11.95 4.49 7.22
CA GLN A 169 12.40 3.72 6.06
C GLN A 169 11.34 2.73 5.59
N PHE A 170 10.14 2.80 6.18
CA PHE A 170 9.08 1.84 5.92
C PHE A 170 8.12 2.31 4.84
N PHE A 171 7.60 1.34 4.08
CA PHE A 171 6.56 1.50 3.08
C PHE A 171 5.27 0.85 3.58
N ALA A 172 4.15 1.53 3.48
CA ALA A 172 2.83 0.96 3.78
C ALA A 172 2.15 0.54 2.48
N LEU A 173 1.66 -0.69 2.43
CA LEU A 173 0.86 -1.22 1.31
C LEU A 173 -0.61 -1.11 1.64
N VAL A 174 -1.37 -0.46 0.76
CA VAL A 174 -2.81 -0.23 0.90
C VAL A 174 -3.56 -0.88 -0.25
N ASP A 175 -4.70 -1.50 0.05
CA ASP A 175 -5.53 -2.18 -0.93
C ASP A 175 -6.61 -1.25 -1.54
N LYS A 176 -7.38 -1.80 -2.48
CA LYS A 176 -8.45 -1.12 -3.20
C LYS A 176 -9.57 -0.56 -2.32
N GLU A 177 -9.68 -1.03 -1.08
CA GLU A 177 -10.69 -0.66 -0.08
C GLU A 177 -10.11 0.23 1.03
N MET A 178 -8.97 0.90 0.75
CA MET A 178 -8.32 1.80 1.69
C MET A 178 -7.86 1.14 3.00
N ARG A 179 -7.50 -0.15 2.95
CA ARG A 179 -7.01 -0.91 4.11
C ARG A 179 -5.50 -1.10 4.02
N VAL A 180 -4.78 -0.79 5.08
CA VAL A 180 -3.34 -1.10 5.19
C VAL A 180 -3.18 -2.60 5.38
N ARG A 181 -2.46 -3.25 4.48
CA ARG A 181 -2.30 -4.71 4.42
C ARG A 181 -0.88 -5.17 4.80
N GLY A 182 0.07 -4.27 4.86
CA GLY A 182 1.44 -4.55 5.27
C GLY A 182 2.27 -3.29 5.42
N VAL A 183 3.35 -3.42 6.21
CA VAL A 183 4.40 -2.41 6.35
C VAL A 183 5.73 -3.11 6.12
N TYR A 184 6.57 -2.56 5.26
CA TYR A 184 7.78 -3.19 4.74
C TYR A 184 8.99 -2.28 4.92
N ASP A 185 10.13 -2.84 5.27
CA ASP A 185 11.39 -2.09 5.33
C ASP A 185 11.91 -1.81 3.91
N GLY A 186 11.82 -0.54 3.48
CA GLY A 186 12.22 -0.10 2.14
C GLY A 186 13.71 -0.20 1.85
N LEU A 187 14.55 -0.54 2.83
CA LEU A 187 15.99 -0.74 2.67
C LEU A 187 16.41 -2.21 2.59
N LYS A 188 15.50 -3.14 2.92
CA LYS A 188 15.77 -4.57 2.92
C LYS A 188 15.30 -5.25 1.64
N PRO A 189 16.20 -5.94 0.90
CA PRO A 189 15.84 -6.58 -0.36
C PRO A 189 14.74 -7.64 -0.24
N ASP A 190 14.75 -8.45 0.82
CA ASP A 190 13.75 -9.48 1.09
C ASP A 190 12.35 -8.89 1.35
N GLU A 191 12.28 -7.78 2.08
CA GLU A 191 11.02 -7.06 2.33
C GLU A 191 10.50 -6.38 1.04
N LEU A 192 11.38 -5.92 0.16
CA LEU A 192 11.01 -5.36 -1.14
C LEU A 192 10.44 -6.43 -2.08
N GLU A 193 11.03 -7.61 -2.15
CA GLU A 193 10.46 -8.72 -2.93
C GLU A 193 9.11 -9.15 -2.37
N LYS A 194 8.98 -9.23 -1.05
CA LYS A 194 7.70 -9.50 -0.41
C LYS A 194 6.65 -8.44 -0.71
N LEU A 195 7.02 -7.15 -0.69
CA LEU A 195 6.13 -6.05 -1.07
C LEU A 195 5.62 -6.23 -2.51
N LYS A 196 6.52 -6.52 -3.47
CA LYS A 196 6.16 -6.77 -4.87
C LYS A 196 5.17 -7.94 -5.01
N ASP A 197 5.44 -9.06 -4.35
CA ASP A 197 4.55 -10.22 -4.36
C ASP A 197 3.18 -9.90 -3.76
N ASP A 198 3.14 -9.14 -2.68
CA ASP A 198 1.90 -8.79 -1.99
C ASP A 198 1.10 -7.76 -2.78
N ILE A 199 1.73 -6.81 -3.49
CA ILE A 199 1.07 -5.95 -4.49
C ILE A 199 0.40 -6.82 -5.57
N ALA A 200 1.12 -7.80 -6.13
CA ALA A 200 0.58 -8.68 -7.17
C ALA A 200 -0.64 -9.49 -6.69
N LYS A 201 -0.66 -9.90 -5.41
CA LYS A 201 -1.84 -10.57 -4.80
C LYS A 201 -3.01 -9.62 -4.68
N LEU A 202 -2.80 -8.41 -4.11
CA LEU A 202 -3.87 -7.42 -3.91
C LEU A 202 -4.46 -6.90 -5.22
N LEU A 203 -3.66 -6.77 -6.27
CA LEU A 203 -4.16 -6.40 -7.60
C LEU A 203 -5.15 -7.41 -8.16
N LYS A 204 -5.01 -8.69 -7.81
CA LYS A 204 -5.91 -9.79 -8.20
C LYS A 204 -7.11 -9.94 -7.27
N GLU A 205 -7.05 -9.42 -6.03
CA GLU A 205 -8.19 -9.48 -5.12
C GLU A 205 -9.38 -8.68 -5.68
N PRO A 206 -10.60 -9.25 -5.71
CA PRO A 206 -11.79 -8.50 -6.07
C PRO A 206 -12.11 -7.47 -4.98
N ILE A 207 -12.75 -6.36 -5.36
CA ILE A 207 -13.32 -5.41 -4.39
C ILE A 207 -14.52 -6.10 -3.74
N GLU A 208 -14.55 -6.20 -2.42
CA GLU A 208 -15.65 -6.79 -1.67
C GLU A 208 -16.85 -5.82 -1.69
N LYS A 209 -17.89 -6.13 -2.46
CA LYS A 209 -19.12 -5.35 -2.49
C LYS A 209 -19.79 -5.41 -1.11
N GLY A 210 -19.83 -4.30 -0.39
CA GLY A 210 -20.57 -4.17 0.86
C GLY A 210 -19.73 -4.25 2.13
N SER A 211 -18.44 -3.91 2.08
CA SER A 211 -17.68 -3.68 3.32
C SER A 211 -18.31 -2.52 4.12
N PRO A 212 -18.77 -2.74 5.37
CA PRO A 212 -19.54 -1.76 6.14
C PRO A 212 -18.75 -0.54 6.60
N ASN A 213 -17.47 -0.43 6.23
CA ASN A 213 -16.51 0.42 6.91
C ASN A 213 -16.43 1.89 6.44
N GLN A 214 -17.11 2.24 5.36
CA GLN A 214 -17.16 3.65 4.95
C GLN A 214 -18.08 4.51 5.83
N SER A 215 -19.02 3.91 6.57
CA SER A 215 -19.98 4.67 7.38
C SER A 215 -19.66 4.75 8.88
N LEU A 216 -18.79 3.87 9.40
CA LEU A 216 -18.51 3.80 10.84
C LEU A 216 -17.49 4.83 11.35
N PHE A 217 -16.69 5.40 10.46
CA PHE A 217 -15.66 6.39 10.83
C PHE A 217 -15.98 7.83 10.40
N ASN A 218 -17.17 8.04 9.82
CA ASN A 218 -17.63 9.38 9.41
C ASN A 218 -18.26 10.19 10.56
N ASN A 219 -18.19 9.72 11.81
CA ASN A 219 -18.52 10.51 12.97
C ASN A 219 -17.33 11.40 13.36
N ASN A 220 -17.20 12.52 12.67
CA ASN A 220 -16.34 13.61 13.07
C ASN A 220 -17.08 14.44 14.15
N PRO A 221 -16.63 14.53 15.41
CA PRO A 221 -17.05 15.59 16.30
C PRO A 221 -16.32 16.86 15.84
N SER A 222 -17.10 17.84 15.46
CA SER A 222 -16.73 19.23 15.16
C SER A 222 -15.82 19.85 16.21
#